data_fad50071b67d62599fac3b869fc93d3b
#
_entry.id   fad50071b67d62599fac3b869fc93d3b
#
_cell.length_a   1.000
_cell.length_b   1.000
_cell.length_c   1.000
_cell.angle_alpha   90.00
_cell.angle_beta   90.00
_cell.angle_gamma   90.00
#
_symmetry.space_group_name_H-M   'P 1'
#
loop_
_entity.id
_entity.type
_entity.pdbx_description
1 polymer ?
#
loop_
_entity_poly.entity_id
_entity_poly.type
_entity_poly.pdbx_seq_one_letter_code
_entity_poly.pdbx_strand_id
1 'polypeptide(L)'
;MTATPQQTQGQQAPVPRPAPMFELIPYEKFRDTPAVRFFDITVPGSNARDLVVHSGPAVSPPDDPETGAWQFYLHPHQEDNLLALHGGRTFFLVNLGWNYPFHIVRLESGGDILRIPPGTFHRSVSDPDGSLVLNQAVREEGASVIREFRVYNSGRIPRLLAVTSRTAPLPKLHGVSW
;
A
#
# COMPACT_ATOMS: atom_id res chain seq x y z
N MET A 1 43.11 50.44 3.17
CA MET A 1 41.74 50.02 2.95
C MET A 1 41.72 48.50 2.93
N THR A 2 41.34 47.90 4.04
CA THR A 2 41.29 46.45 4.25
C THR A 2 39.87 45.97 4.02
N ALA A 3 39.68 45.11 2.99
CA ALA A 3 38.40 44.51 2.68
C ALA A 3 38.16 43.30 3.61
N THR A 4 37.06 43.35 4.34
CA THR A 4 36.57 42.22 5.18
C THR A 4 35.93 41.16 4.30
N PRO A 5 36.29 39.86 4.45
CA PRO A 5 35.64 38.81 3.68
C PRO A 5 34.19 38.58 4.20
N GLN A 6 33.22 38.65 3.29
CA GLN A 6 31.84 38.23 3.56
C GLN A 6 31.78 36.76 3.75
N GLN A 7 31.35 36.29 4.91
CA GLN A 7 31.00 34.92 5.19
C GLN A 7 29.71 34.58 4.43
N THR A 8 29.84 33.64 3.48
CA THR A 8 28.71 33.03 2.79
C THR A 8 27.99 32.13 3.82
N GLN A 9 26.77 32.51 4.21
CA GLN A 9 25.91 31.66 5.00
C GLN A 9 25.59 30.39 4.17
N GLY A 10 26.08 29.26 4.64
CA GLY A 10 25.76 27.96 4.05
C GLY A 10 24.26 27.71 4.12
N GLN A 11 23.58 27.65 2.98
CA GLN A 11 22.21 27.16 2.88
C GLN A 11 22.18 25.71 3.39
N GLN A 12 21.59 25.50 4.56
CA GLN A 12 21.27 24.16 5.04
C GLN A 12 20.32 23.51 4.02
N ALA A 13 20.70 22.33 3.53
CA ALA A 13 19.84 21.54 2.68
C ALA A 13 18.50 21.29 3.40
N PRO A 14 17.37 21.38 2.69
CA PRO A 14 16.06 21.17 3.30
C PRO A 14 15.99 19.78 3.92
N VAL A 15 15.59 19.72 5.19
CA VAL A 15 15.37 18.44 5.88
C VAL A 15 14.27 17.70 5.12
N PRO A 16 14.51 16.47 4.65
CA PRO A 16 13.49 15.70 3.94
C PRO A 16 12.24 15.56 4.81
N ARG A 17 11.08 15.92 4.27
CA ARG A 17 9.82 15.66 4.96
C ARG A 17 9.64 14.14 5.07
N PRO A 18 9.21 13.64 6.24
CA PRO A 18 8.88 12.22 6.35
C PRO A 18 7.81 11.85 5.32
N ALA A 19 7.93 10.66 4.73
CA ALA A 19 6.92 10.14 3.80
C ALA A 19 5.57 10.04 4.53
N PRO A 20 4.45 10.38 3.87
CA PRO A 20 3.13 10.22 4.47
C PRO A 20 2.89 8.74 4.84
N MET A 21 2.26 8.54 6.00
CA MET A 21 1.91 7.21 6.51
C MET A 21 0.66 6.69 5.78
N PHE A 22 0.45 5.37 5.77
CA PHE A 22 -0.85 4.81 5.42
C PHE A 22 -1.89 5.18 6.49
N GLU A 23 -3.15 5.18 6.11
CA GLU A 23 -4.27 5.53 6.99
C GLU A 23 -5.40 4.50 6.85
N LEU A 24 -6.14 4.30 7.93
CA LEU A 24 -7.44 3.66 7.91
C LEU A 24 -8.50 4.75 8.05
N ILE A 25 -9.29 4.95 7.01
CA ILE A 25 -10.25 6.04 6.89
C ILE A 25 -11.65 5.48 7.07
N PRO A 26 -12.38 5.88 8.13
CA PRO A 26 -13.76 5.51 8.30
C PRO A 26 -14.61 6.15 7.20
N TYR A 27 -15.62 5.41 6.72
CA TYR A 27 -16.64 5.94 5.82
C TYR A 27 -17.96 6.14 6.55
N GLU A 28 -18.77 7.06 6.06
CA GLU A 28 -20.02 7.43 6.70
C GLU A 28 -21.11 6.37 6.49
N LYS A 29 -21.76 5.95 7.60
CA LYS A 29 -23.03 5.21 7.56
C LYS A 29 -24.17 6.19 7.78
N PHE A 30 -24.92 6.48 6.76
CA PHE A 30 -26.08 7.38 6.89
C PHE A 30 -27.42 6.64 7.06
N ARG A 31 -27.43 5.32 6.91
CA ARG A 31 -28.54 4.46 7.29
C ARG A 31 -28.00 3.09 7.70
N ASP A 32 -28.39 2.63 8.88
CA ASP A 32 -27.99 1.31 9.41
C ASP A 32 -29.18 0.66 10.10
N THR A 33 -29.78 -0.32 9.44
CA THR A 33 -30.86 -1.16 9.98
C THR A 33 -30.46 -2.61 9.85
N PRO A 34 -31.06 -3.56 10.61
CA PRO A 34 -30.72 -4.97 10.50
C PRO A 34 -30.81 -5.54 9.07
N ALA A 35 -31.69 -4.99 8.24
CA ALA A 35 -31.94 -5.48 6.90
C ALA A 35 -31.27 -4.66 5.79
N VAL A 36 -31.01 -3.36 6.02
CA VAL A 36 -30.52 -2.44 4.98
C VAL A 36 -29.54 -1.44 5.58
N ARG A 37 -28.40 -1.31 4.94
CA ARG A 37 -27.34 -0.35 5.31
C ARG A 37 -26.94 0.48 4.10
N PHE A 38 -26.76 1.79 4.31
CA PHE A 38 -26.28 2.73 3.30
C PHE A 38 -24.99 3.38 3.79
N PHE A 39 -24.01 3.41 2.92
CA PHE A 39 -22.71 3.96 3.20
C PHE A 39 -22.34 5.01 2.14
N ASP A 40 -21.75 6.10 2.56
CA ASP A 40 -20.98 6.96 1.66
C ASP A 40 -19.51 6.51 1.70
N ILE A 41 -19.06 5.94 0.60
CA ILE A 41 -17.69 5.42 0.43
C ILE A 41 -16.85 6.33 -0.48
N THR A 42 -17.32 7.55 -0.73
CA THR A 42 -16.66 8.49 -1.63
C THR A 42 -15.28 8.87 -1.08
N VAL A 43 -14.25 8.69 -1.90
CA VAL A 43 -12.91 9.22 -1.62
C VAL A 43 -12.73 10.53 -2.40
N PRO A 44 -12.58 11.68 -1.71
CA PRO A 44 -12.36 12.97 -2.37
C PRO A 44 -11.12 12.94 -3.28
N GLY A 45 -11.28 13.47 -4.50
CA GLY A 45 -10.19 13.52 -5.47
C GLY A 45 -9.96 12.22 -6.25
N SER A 46 -10.67 11.12 -5.95
CA SER A 46 -10.57 9.89 -6.73
C SER A 46 -10.93 10.14 -8.20
N ASN A 47 -10.01 9.84 -9.09
CA ASN A 47 -10.13 10.00 -10.54
C ASN A 47 -9.97 8.68 -11.31
N ALA A 48 -9.81 7.56 -10.60
CA ALA A 48 -9.75 6.22 -11.17
C ALA A 48 -10.39 5.20 -10.22
N ARG A 49 -10.97 4.13 -10.78
CA ARG A 49 -11.60 3.06 -10.01
C ARG A 49 -11.22 1.72 -10.60
N ASP A 50 -10.61 0.89 -9.75
CA ASP A 50 -10.22 -0.47 -10.11
C ASP A 50 -10.97 -1.46 -9.22
N LEU A 51 -11.56 -2.48 -9.82
CA LEU A 51 -12.16 -3.59 -9.09
C LEU A 51 -11.22 -4.78 -9.15
N VAL A 52 -10.75 -5.22 -7.97
CA VAL A 52 -9.79 -6.30 -7.86
C VAL A 52 -10.45 -7.52 -7.26
N VAL A 53 -10.54 -8.61 -8.04
CA VAL A 53 -11.15 -9.87 -7.65
C VAL A 53 -10.06 -10.91 -7.43
N HIS A 54 -10.03 -11.51 -6.24
CA HIS A 54 -9.22 -12.69 -5.97
C HIS A 54 -10.15 -13.89 -5.78
N SER A 55 -9.94 -14.93 -6.56
CA SER A 55 -10.68 -16.19 -6.45
C SER A 55 -9.88 -17.15 -5.57
N GLY A 56 -10.33 -17.33 -4.33
CA GLY A 56 -9.61 -18.13 -3.34
C GLY A 56 -8.34 -17.47 -2.78
N PRO A 57 -7.46 -18.24 -2.13
CA PRO A 57 -6.25 -17.73 -1.50
C PRO A 57 -5.26 -17.31 -2.58
N ALA A 58 -5.20 -16.01 -2.86
CA ALA A 58 -4.34 -15.44 -3.88
C ALA A 58 -3.35 -14.46 -3.25
N VAL A 59 -2.13 -14.46 -3.78
CA VAL A 59 -1.06 -13.52 -3.43
C VAL A 59 -0.88 -12.56 -4.59
N SER A 60 -0.91 -11.25 -4.31
CA SER A 60 -0.79 -10.21 -5.34
C SER A 60 0.21 -9.12 -4.94
N PRO A 61 1.30 -8.92 -5.71
CA PRO A 61 1.78 -9.78 -6.77
C PRO A 61 2.27 -11.13 -6.23
N PRO A 62 2.32 -12.18 -7.05
CA PRO A 62 2.84 -13.49 -6.63
C PRO A 62 4.32 -13.41 -6.28
N ASP A 63 4.84 -14.43 -5.61
CA ASP A 63 6.27 -14.56 -5.39
C ASP A 63 7.00 -14.76 -6.72
N ASP A 64 8.27 -14.37 -6.76
CA ASP A 64 9.12 -14.59 -7.92
C ASP A 64 9.29 -16.11 -8.16
N PRO A 65 8.91 -16.62 -9.33
CA PRO A 65 8.88 -18.07 -9.57
C PRO A 65 10.26 -18.72 -9.60
N GLU A 66 11.32 -17.94 -9.84
CA GLU A 66 12.69 -18.47 -9.92
C GLU A 66 13.36 -18.50 -8.55
N THR A 67 13.10 -17.51 -7.72
CA THR A 67 13.84 -17.30 -6.47
C THR A 67 12.99 -17.49 -5.22
N GLY A 68 11.67 -17.53 -5.34
CA GLY A 68 10.73 -17.51 -4.21
C GLY A 68 10.71 -16.19 -3.44
N ALA A 69 11.41 -15.16 -3.94
CA ALA A 69 11.46 -13.87 -3.27
C ALA A 69 10.11 -13.15 -3.37
N TRP A 70 9.74 -12.43 -2.33
CA TRP A 70 8.56 -11.60 -2.33
C TRP A 70 8.63 -10.54 -3.42
N GLN A 71 7.52 -10.34 -4.10
CA GLN A 71 7.33 -9.25 -5.03
C GLN A 71 6.32 -8.25 -4.47
N PHE A 72 6.48 -6.98 -4.90
CA PHE A 72 5.65 -5.86 -4.46
C PHE A 72 5.24 -5.01 -5.66
N TYR A 73 4.05 -4.46 -5.62
CA TYR A 73 3.71 -3.27 -6.41
C TYR A 73 4.30 -2.03 -5.77
N LEU A 74 4.55 -1.03 -6.59
CA LEU A 74 4.91 0.32 -6.17
C LEU A 74 4.26 1.31 -7.13
N HIS A 75 3.44 2.20 -6.60
CA HIS A 75 2.82 3.29 -7.33
C HIS A 75 3.54 4.59 -7.00
N PRO A 76 4.41 5.13 -7.91
CA PRO A 76 5.11 6.38 -7.62
C PRO A 76 4.21 7.62 -7.67
N HIS A 77 3.10 7.60 -8.45
CA HIS A 77 2.23 8.74 -8.71
C HIS A 77 0.74 8.43 -8.48
N GLN A 78 0.45 7.33 -7.78
CA GLN A 78 -0.90 6.93 -7.44
C GLN A 78 -1.01 6.68 -5.93
N GLU A 79 -2.03 7.26 -5.32
CA GLU A 79 -2.53 6.87 -4.00
C GLU A 79 -3.62 5.83 -4.19
N ASP A 80 -3.55 4.73 -3.46
CA ASP A 80 -4.62 3.74 -3.42
C ASP A 80 -5.53 3.99 -2.23
N ASN A 81 -6.85 3.85 -2.46
CA ASN A 81 -7.87 3.89 -1.41
C ASN A 81 -8.72 2.63 -1.53
N LEU A 82 -8.38 1.63 -0.76
CA LEU A 82 -8.87 0.26 -0.89
C LEU A 82 -10.01 -0.02 0.08
N LEU A 83 -11.15 -0.43 -0.44
CA LEU A 83 -12.31 -0.87 0.33
C LEU A 83 -12.62 -2.33 0.02
N ALA A 84 -12.65 -3.20 1.02
CA ALA A 84 -13.10 -4.57 0.85
C ALA A 84 -14.65 -4.61 0.79
N LEU A 85 -15.17 -5.02 -0.36
CA LEU A 85 -16.60 -5.22 -0.57
C LEU A 85 -17.05 -6.63 -0.15
N HIS A 86 -16.13 -7.60 -0.23
CA HIS A 86 -16.35 -8.99 0.18
C HIS A 86 -15.04 -9.64 0.60
N GLY A 87 -15.09 -10.53 1.60
CA GLY A 87 -13.92 -11.20 2.14
C GLY A 87 -12.93 -10.26 2.79
N GLY A 88 -11.67 -10.65 2.77
CA GLY A 88 -10.60 -9.84 3.34
C GLY A 88 -9.24 -10.11 2.71
N ARG A 89 -8.31 -9.19 2.97
CA ARG A 89 -6.90 -9.28 2.57
C ARG A 89 -6.00 -8.81 3.68
N THR A 90 -4.86 -9.45 3.80
CA THR A 90 -3.74 -8.96 4.60
C THR A 90 -2.76 -8.26 3.68
N PHE A 91 -2.53 -6.98 3.92
CA PHE A 91 -1.57 -6.16 3.20
C PHE A 91 -0.24 -6.11 3.94
N PHE A 92 0.84 -6.23 3.20
CA PHE A 92 2.22 -6.01 3.66
C PHE A 92 2.72 -4.73 3.00
N LEU A 93 2.91 -3.69 3.82
CA LEU A 93 3.31 -2.36 3.38
C LEU A 93 4.75 -2.10 3.76
N VAL A 94 5.55 -1.61 2.82
CA VAL A 94 6.93 -1.19 3.08
C VAL A 94 7.16 0.20 2.49
N ASN A 95 7.53 1.16 3.34
CA ASN A 95 8.01 2.45 2.88
C ASN A 95 9.32 2.78 3.61
N LEU A 96 10.39 2.91 2.85
CA LEU A 96 11.73 3.12 3.40
C LEU A 96 11.95 4.53 3.98
N GLY A 97 10.97 5.43 3.81
CA GLY A 97 10.94 6.76 4.43
C GLY A 97 10.20 6.80 5.78
N TRP A 98 9.58 5.71 6.21
CA TRP A 98 8.93 5.64 7.52
C TRP A 98 9.91 5.27 8.64
N ASN A 99 9.64 5.73 9.88
CA ASN A 99 10.43 5.35 11.06
C ASN A 99 10.37 3.85 11.32
N TYR A 100 9.19 3.25 11.13
CA TYR A 100 8.98 1.79 11.10
C TYR A 100 8.60 1.43 9.67
N PRO A 101 9.56 0.95 8.85
CA PRO A 101 9.37 0.82 7.42
C PRO A 101 8.42 -0.31 6.98
N PHE A 102 8.06 -1.23 7.87
CA PHE A 102 7.21 -2.39 7.55
C PHE A 102 5.97 -2.45 8.42
N HIS A 103 4.81 -2.63 7.78
CA HIS A 103 3.52 -2.78 8.45
C HIS A 103 2.71 -3.91 7.83
N ILE A 104 1.92 -4.57 8.67
CA ILE A 104 0.92 -5.56 8.26
C ILE A 104 -0.44 -4.97 8.60
N VAL A 105 -1.31 -4.85 7.59
CA VAL A 105 -2.63 -4.24 7.73
C VAL A 105 -3.68 -5.22 7.24
N ARG A 106 -4.69 -5.47 8.06
CA ARG A 106 -5.85 -6.26 7.68
C ARG A 106 -6.92 -5.36 7.10
N LEU A 107 -7.42 -5.71 5.91
CA LEU A 107 -8.55 -5.08 5.25
C LEU A 107 -9.69 -6.09 5.16
N GLU A 108 -10.85 -5.76 5.71
CA GLU A 108 -12.02 -6.64 5.77
C GLU A 108 -13.28 -5.93 5.27
N SER A 109 -14.21 -6.71 4.74
CA SER A 109 -15.54 -6.21 4.36
C SER A 109 -16.25 -5.62 5.59
N GLY A 110 -16.76 -4.39 5.44
CA GLY A 110 -17.37 -3.63 6.54
C GLY A 110 -16.41 -2.88 7.44
N GLY A 111 -15.09 -3.00 7.21
CA GLY A 111 -14.06 -2.19 7.85
C GLY A 111 -13.77 -0.88 7.11
N ASP A 112 -12.76 -0.15 7.57
CA ASP A 112 -12.36 1.15 7.02
C ASP A 112 -11.74 1.05 5.61
N ILE A 113 -11.60 2.19 4.94
CA ILE A 113 -10.83 2.30 3.69
C ILE A 113 -9.35 2.36 4.04
N LEU A 114 -8.55 1.48 3.45
CA LEU A 114 -7.09 1.54 3.56
C LEU A 114 -6.53 2.49 2.50
N ARG A 115 -6.00 3.64 2.95
CA ARG A 115 -5.23 4.57 2.12
C ARG A 115 -3.76 4.18 2.13
N ILE A 116 -3.19 3.96 0.94
CA ILE A 116 -1.77 3.70 0.74
C ILE A 116 -1.17 4.85 -0.07
N PRO A 117 -0.28 5.65 0.51
CA PRO A 117 0.31 6.78 -0.19
C PRO A 117 1.28 6.35 -1.30
N PRO A 118 1.50 7.21 -2.32
CA PRO A 118 2.51 6.98 -3.34
C PRO A 118 3.87 6.64 -2.76
N GLY A 119 4.66 5.83 -3.49
CA GLY A 119 6.00 5.42 -3.06
C GLY A 119 6.03 4.34 -1.98
N THR A 120 4.89 3.72 -1.68
CA THR A 120 4.79 2.60 -0.74
C THR A 120 4.75 1.27 -1.48
N PHE A 121 5.73 0.41 -1.24
CA PHE A 121 5.71 -0.98 -1.69
C PHE A 121 4.59 -1.73 -0.98
N HIS A 122 3.76 -2.43 -1.72
CA HIS A 122 2.68 -3.21 -1.13
C HIS A 122 2.45 -4.52 -1.87
N ARG A 123 2.02 -5.53 -1.11
CA ARG A 123 1.51 -6.81 -1.59
C ARG A 123 0.37 -7.25 -0.69
N SER A 124 -0.48 -8.12 -1.17
CA SER A 124 -1.59 -8.63 -0.38
C SER A 124 -1.80 -10.13 -0.52
N VAL A 125 -2.38 -10.71 0.52
CA VAL A 125 -2.81 -12.11 0.54
C VAL A 125 -4.30 -12.13 0.88
N SER A 126 -5.11 -12.78 0.03
CA SER A 126 -6.54 -12.96 0.26
C SER A 126 -6.83 -14.08 1.24
N ASP A 127 -8.01 -14.02 1.83
CA ASP A 127 -8.60 -15.14 2.56
C ASP A 127 -8.82 -16.37 1.66
N PRO A 128 -8.97 -17.56 2.25
CA PRO A 128 -9.21 -18.79 1.50
C PRO A 128 -10.42 -18.72 0.54
N ASP A 129 -11.44 -17.98 0.92
CA ASP A 129 -12.67 -17.81 0.11
C ASP A 129 -12.54 -16.68 -0.93
N GLY A 130 -11.37 -16.05 -1.01
CA GLY A 130 -11.11 -14.94 -1.91
C GLY A 130 -11.53 -13.58 -1.36
N SER A 131 -11.54 -12.57 -2.24
CA SER A 131 -11.93 -11.22 -1.85
C SER A 131 -12.30 -10.37 -3.05
N LEU A 132 -13.14 -9.37 -2.80
CA LEU A 132 -13.50 -8.32 -3.74
C LEU A 132 -13.13 -6.97 -3.13
N VAL A 133 -12.23 -6.24 -3.77
CA VAL A 133 -11.74 -4.95 -3.29
C VAL A 133 -11.95 -3.89 -4.36
N LEU A 134 -12.58 -2.78 -3.98
CA LEU A 134 -12.66 -1.56 -4.78
C LEU A 134 -11.49 -0.66 -4.42
N ASN A 135 -10.72 -0.23 -5.42
CA ASN A 135 -9.73 0.83 -5.28
C ASN A 135 -10.30 2.13 -5.88
N GLN A 136 -10.43 3.15 -5.06
CA GLN A 136 -10.75 4.51 -5.48
C GLN A 136 -9.45 5.31 -5.55
N ALA A 137 -8.66 5.09 -6.60
CA ALA A 137 -7.34 5.66 -6.72
C ALA A 137 -7.36 7.16 -7.00
N VAL A 138 -6.35 7.86 -6.48
CA VAL A 138 -6.03 9.24 -6.85
C VAL A 138 -4.73 9.20 -7.64
N ARG A 139 -4.82 9.45 -8.94
CA ARG A 139 -3.67 9.45 -9.87
C ARG A 139 -3.25 10.87 -10.21
N GLU A 140 -1.95 11.10 -10.21
CA GLU A 140 -1.38 12.33 -10.73
C GLU A 140 -1.72 12.48 -12.22
N GLU A 141 -2.06 13.70 -12.66
CA GLU A 141 -2.39 13.97 -14.05
C GLU A 141 -1.21 13.64 -14.97
N GLY A 142 -1.48 12.90 -16.04
CA GLY A 142 -0.45 12.45 -16.98
C GLY A 142 0.39 11.24 -16.52
N ALA A 143 0.13 10.68 -15.33
CA ALA A 143 0.80 9.46 -14.89
C ALA A 143 0.49 8.28 -15.83
N SER A 144 1.53 7.54 -16.20
CA SER A 144 1.41 6.37 -17.07
C SER A 144 0.94 5.16 -16.29
N VAL A 145 -0.25 4.63 -16.59
CA VAL A 145 -0.81 3.43 -15.94
C VAL A 145 0.17 2.26 -15.96
N ILE A 146 0.90 2.05 -17.07
CA ILE A 146 1.89 0.97 -17.19
C ILE A 146 3.02 1.11 -16.17
N ARG A 147 3.41 2.36 -15.83
CA ARG A 147 4.47 2.61 -14.84
C ARG A 147 3.98 2.41 -13.42
N GLU A 148 2.70 2.70 -13.16
CA GLU A 148 2.09 2.54 -11.84
C GLU A 148 1.92 1.07 -11.44
N PHE A 149 1.82 0.13 -12.38
CA PHE A 149 1.67 -1.30 -12.09
C PHE A 149 2.96 -2.12 -12.20
N ARG A 150 4.11 -1.50 -11.91
CA ARG A 150 5.38 -2.21 -11.88
C ARG A 150 5.50 -3.14 -10.68
N VAL A 151 6.03 -4.34 -10.94
CA VAL A 151 6.35 -5.32 -9.92
C VAL A 151 7.86 -5.25 -9.59
N TYR A 152 8.16 -5.23 -8.31
CA TYR A 152 9.52 -5.12 -7.78
C TYR A 152 9.87 -6.34 -6.94
N ASN A 153 10.93 -7.04 -7.30
CA ASN A 153 11.43 -8.20 -6.57
C ASN A 153 12.27 -7.73 -5.37
N SER A 154 11.89 -8.13 -4.14
CA SER A 154 12.59 -7.76 -2.92
C SER A 154 14.04 -8.25 -2.90
N GLY A 155 14.31 -9.41 -3.47
CA GLY A 155 15.67 -9.96 -3.57
C GLY A 155 16.64 -9.11 -4.40
N ARG A 156 16.12 -8.24 -5.27
CA ARG A 156 16.91 -7.32 -6.11
C ARG A 156 17.06 -5.91 -5.51
N ILE A 157 16.42 -5.64 -4.37
CA ILE A 157 16.44 -4.34 -3.70
C ILE A 157 16.95 -4.55 -2.26
N PRO A 158 18.26 -4.36 -2.00
CA PRO A 158 18.88 -4.72 -0.72
C PRO A 158 18.20 -4.12 0.51
N ARG A 159 17.74 -2.85 0.42
CA ARG A 159 17.04 -2.20 1.54
C ARG A 159 15.66 -2.82 1.78
N LEU A 160 14.94 -3.17 0.73
CA LEU A 160 13.64 -3.83 0.82
C LEU A 160 13.80 -5.25 1.39
N LEU A 161 14.79 -5.99 0.90
CA LEU A 161 15.13 -7.32 1.41
C LEU A 161 15.48 -7.27 2.91
N ALA A 162 16.32 -6.31 3.33
CA ALA A 162 16.72 -6.16 4.73
C ALA A 162 15.54 -5.89 5.67
N VAL A 163 14.51 -5.19 5.20
CA VAL A 163 13.29 -4.93 5.96
C VAL A 163 12.40 -6.17 6.02
N THR A 164 12.18 -6.83 4.90
CA THR A 164 11.28 -8.00 4.81
C THR A 164 11.87 -9.27 5.44
N SER A 165 13.20 -9.41 5.47
CA SER A 165 13.88 -10.56 6.11
C SER A 165 13.92 -10.49 7.64
N ARG A 166 13.75 -9.31 8.23
CA ARG A 166 13.74 -9.12 9.69
C ARG A 166 12.39 -9.41 10.32
N THR A 167 11.35 -9.48 9.52
CA THR A 167 10.03 -9.92 10.00
C THR A 167 10.11 -11.41 10.27
N ALA A 168 9.80 -11.79 11.52
CA ALA A 168 9.68 -13.18 11.89
C ALA A 168 8.84 -13.96 10.86
N PRO A 169 9.13 -15.24 10.62
CA PRO A 169 8.36 -16.01 9.66
C PRO A 169 6.88 -15.84 10.02
N LEU A 170 6.10 -15.42 9.02
CA LEU A 170 4.64 -15.36 9.15
C LEU A 170 4.18 -16.67 9.77
N PRO A 171 3.23 -16.65 10.70
CA PRO A 171 2.64 -17.87 11.18
C PRO A 171 2.24 -18.67 9.94
N LYS A 172 2.78 -19.87 9.80
CA LYS A 172 2.39 -20.79 8.73
C LYS A 172 0.88 -20.86 8.78
N LEU A 173 0.22 -20.38 7.75
CA LEU A 173 -1.22 -20.57 7.59
C LEU A 173 -1.40 -22.10 7.54
N HIS A 174 -1.70 -22.68 8.70
CA HIS A 174 -1.98 -24.11 8.78
C HIS A 174 -3.26 -24.37 7.99
N GLY A 175 -3.13 -25.05 6.86
CA GLY A 175 -4.26 -25.53 6.11
C GLY A 175 -4.19 -25.48 4.58
N VAL A 176 -3.08 -25.06 3.98
CA VAL A 176 -2.92 -25.15 2.53
C VAL A 176 -1.84 -26.17 2.22
N SER A 177 -2.22 -27.42 2.03
CA SER A 177 -1.38 -28.40 1.30
C SER A 177 -1.60 -28.16 -0.20
N TRP A 178 -0.50 -27.96 -0.90
CA TRP A 178 -0.43 -27.84 -2.36
C TRP A 178 -0.63 -29.19 -3.02
#